data_33576ddb99da01b2fb01e2e6d7937c0e
#
_entry.id   33576ddb99da01b2fb01e2e6d7937c0e
#
_cell.length_a   1.000
_cell.length_b   1.000
_cell.length_c   1.000
_cell.angle_alpha   90.00
_cell.angle_beta   90.00
_cell.angle_gamma   90.00
#
_symmetry.space_group_name_H-M   'P 1'
#
loop_
_entity.id
_entity.type
_entity.pdbx_description
1 polymer ?
#
loop_
_entity_poly.entity_id
_entity_poly.type
_entity_poly.pdbx_seq_one_letter_code
_entity_poly.pdbx_strand_id
1 'polypeptide(L)'
;MVQKYKIIIPARFESTRFPGKPLEIINGVPMVKRVWEKCIQVLPHEDVYIATDSEIIYNYCNKNLINVLMTPECLTGSDRVYQASLLLEADVFINVQGDEPLISPKDITSVINYSKNSPGAVINAMCPIKELEDFESSAVPKVVVNINNDLLYMSRSPIPLTKNKTMVEAYKQVCIYAFPKETLKQFALQDLKTPLESIEDIEILRFLDMGIP
;
A
#
# COMPACT_ATOMS: atom_id res chain seq x y z
N MET A 1 -17.85 -19.76 1.26
CA MET A 1 -16.68 -19.90 2.16
C MET A 1 -16.35 -18.53 2.72
N VAL A 2 -15.85 -18.44 3.95
CA VAL A 2 -15.41 -17.15 4.53
C VAL A 2 -14.06 -16.80 3.90
N GLN A 3 -13.96 -15.62 3.32
CA GLN A 3 -12.75 -15.11 2.67
C GLN A 3 -11.64 -14.89 3.71
N LYS A 4 -10.45 -15.41 3.44
CA LYS A 4 -9.27 -15.28 4.31
C LYS A 4 -8.46 -14.04 3.93
N TYR A 5 -8.12 -13.24 4.93
CA TYR A 5 -7.31 -12.03 4.79
C TYR A 5 -5.99 -12.16 5.51
N LYS A 6 -4.92 -11.61 4.94
CA LYS A 6 -3.66 -11.36 5.64
C LYS A 6 -3.17 -9.95 5.36
N ILE A 7 -2.60 -9.30 6.38
CA ILE A 7 -1.95 -8.01 6.23
C ILE A 7 -0.46 -8.24 6.02
N ILE A 8 0.08 -7.62 4.97
CA ILE A 8 1.51 -7.60 4.68
C ILE A 8 2.00 -6.15 4.77
N ILE A 9 3.07 -5.94 5.54
CA ILE A 9 3.72 -4.66 5.73
C ILE A 9 5.08 -4.74 5.03
N PRO A 10 5.21 -4.26 3.78
CA PRO A 10 6.49 -4.25 3.08
C PRO A 10 7.45 -3.26 3.76
N ALA A 11 8.67 -3.71 4.03
CA ALA A 11 9.71 -2.90 4.65
C ALA A 11 11.07 -3.23 4.03
N ARG A 12 11.76 -2.22 3.46
CA ARG A 12 13.13 -2.34 2.96
C ARG A 12 14.08 -1.49 3.81
N PHE A 13 15.26 -2.00 4.06
CA PHE A 13 16.27 -1.24 4.81
C PHE A 13 16.95 -0.21 3.90
N GLU A 14 17.27 -0.61 2.68
CA GLU A 14 17.93 0.25 1.70
C GLU A 14 16.92 1.23 1.08
N SER A 15 17.20 2.51 1.26
CA SER A 15 16.49 3.63 0.67
C SER A 15 17.50 4.70 0.33
N THR A 16 17.51 5.18 -0.90
CA THR A 16 18.44 6.24 -1.36
C THR A 16 18.29 7.54 -0.57
N ARG A 17 17.09 7.86 -0.12
CA ARG A 17 16.77 9.08 0.64
C ARG A 17 17.00 8.93 2.14
N PHE A 18 16.71 7.78 2.71
CA PHE A 18 16.80 7.55 4.16
C PHE A 18 17.01 6.05 4.45
N PRO A 19 18.25 5.54 4.45
CA PRO A 19 18.57 4.16 4.81
C PRO A 19 18.12 3.84 6.24
N GLY A 20 17.55 2.64 6.46
CA GLY A 20 17.08 2.21 7.78
C GLY A 20 15.77 2.84 8.25
N LYS A 21 15.09 3.64 7.41
CA LYS A 21 13.82 4.30 7.73
C LYS A 21 12.81 3.43 8.51
N PRO A 22 12.57 2.14 8.18
CA PRO A 22 11.61 1.32 8.92
C PRO A 22 11.96 1.11 10.41
N LEU A 23 13.25 1.16 10.75
CA LEU A 23 13.73 1.01 12.12
C LEU A 23 13.98 2.34 12.84
N GLU A 24 13.72 3.48 12.19
CA GLU A 24 13.83 4.79 12.80
C GLU A 24 12.87 4.94 13.99
N ILE A 25 13.37 5.51 15.07
CA ILE A 25 12.65 5.62 16.33
C ILE A 25 11.73 6.84 16.34
N ILE A 26 10.43 6.61 16.44
CA ILE A 26 9.43 7.64 16.61
C ILE A 26 8.85 7.51 18.04
N ASN A 27 9.13 8.46 18.92
CA ASN A 27 8.70 8.44 20.31
C ASN A 27 8.98 7.08 20.99
N GLY A 28 10.22 6.60 20.89
CA GLY A 28 10.69 5.38 21.57
C GLY A 28 10.33 4.06 20.89
N VAL A 29 9.61 4.05 19.74
CA VAL A 29 9.18 2.83 19.03
C VAL A 29 9.58 2.93 17.56
N PRO A 30 10.22 1.90 16.97
CA PRO A 30 10.53 1.89 15.54
C PRO A 30 9.28 2.05 14.67
N MET A 31 9.43 2.77 13.55
CA MET A 31 8.35 3.11 12.64
C MET A 31 7.55 1.88 12.19
N VAL A 32 8.22 0.85 11.71
CA VAL A 32 7.57 -0.38 11.21
C VAL A 32 6.78 -1.11 12.30
N LYS A 33 7.26 -1.07 13.56
CA LYS A 33 6.55 -1.64 14.70
C LYS A 33 5.27 -0.87 14.99
N ARG A 34 5.28 0.46 14.87
CA ARG A 34 4.07 1.28 15.01
C ARG A 34 3.00 0.90 14.00
N VAL A 35 3.40 0.70 12.73
CA VAL A 35 2.48 0.23 11.68
C VAL A 35 1.93 -1.14 12.04
N TRP A 36 2.81 -2.08 12.43
CA TRP A 36 2.41 -3.42 12.83
C TRP A 36 1.44 -3.41 14.02
N GLU A 37 1.68 -2.59 15.05
CA GLU A 37 0.78 -2.42 16.21
C GLU A 37 -0.62 -1.89 15.83
N LYS A 38 -0.75 -1.15 14.72
CA LYS A 38 -2.05 -0.74 14.17
C LYS A 38 -2.73 -1.90 13.41
N CYS A 39 -1.96 -2.68 12.68
CA CYS A 39 -2.47 -3.80 11.91
C CYS A 39 -3.02 -4.94 12.78
N ILE A 40 -2.37 -5.27 13.90
CA ILE A 40 -2.84 -6.30 14.85
C ILE A 40 -4.08 -5.90 15.64
N GLN A 41 -4.51 -4.65 15.58
CA GLN A 41 -5.81 -4.21 16.10
C GLN A 41 -6.96 -4.54 15.13
N VAL A 42 -6.66 -4.94 13.89
CA VAL A 42 -7.62 -5.21 12.82
C VAL A 42 -7.73 -6.69 12.52
N LEU A 43 -6.60 -7.38 12.39
CA LEU A 43 -6.53 -8.82 12.22
C LEU A 43 -5.71 -9.46 13.34
N PRO A 44 -5.95 -10.75 13.66
CA PRO A 44 -5.14 -11.49 14.63
C PRO A 44 -3.64 -11.44 14.30
N HIS A 45 -2.80 -11.52 15.31
CA HIS A 45 -1.33 -11.48 15.19
C HIS A 45 -0.81 -12.45 14.11
N GLU A 46 -1.36 -13.67 14.04
CA GLU A 46 -1.01 -14.72 13.07
C GLU A 46 -1.36 -14.40 11.62
N ASP A 47 -2.11 -13.33 11.39
CA ASP A 47 -2.51 -12.87 10.05
C ASP A 47 -1.82 -11.57 9.63
N VAL A 48 -0.86 -11.06 10.43
CA VAL A 48 -0.12 -9.83 10.16
C VAL A 48 1.37 -10.10 10.07
N TYR A 49 1.98 -9.77 8.94
CA TYR A 49 3.39 -10.05 8.63
C TYR A 49 4.13 -8.80 8.15
N ILE A 50 5.36 -8.64 8.56
CA ILE A 50 6.31 -7.76 7.90
C ILE A 50 7.02 -8.58 6.81
N ALA A 51 7.17 -8.01 5.61
CA ALA A 51 7.92 -8.62 4.51
C ALA A 51 9.14 -7.77 4.18
N THR A 52 10.33 -8.36 4.15
CA THR A 52 11.60 -7.64 3.99
C THR A 52 12.65 -8.47 3.28
N ASP A 53 13.60 -7.79 2.62
CA ASP A 53 14.84 -8.34 2.08
C ASP A 53 16.06 -8.11 3.01
N SER A 54 15.85 -7.47 4.16
CA SER A 54 16.88 -7.08 5.09
C SER A 54 16.97 -8.01 6.30
N GLU A 55 18.13 -8.62 6.52
CA GLU A 55 18.40 -9.39 7.73
C GLU A 55 18.31 -8.54 9.01
N ILE A 56 18.61 -7.25 8.93
CA ILE A 56 18.53 -6.32 10.06
C ILE A 56 17.07 -6.18 10.53
N ILE A 57 16.15 -5.95 9.58
CA ILE A 57 14.71 -5.87 9.88
C ILE A 57 14.18 -7.23 10.32
N TYR A 58 14.58 -8.31 9.65
CA TYR A 58 14.18 -9.68 9.99
C TYR A 58 14.57 -10.03 11.42
N ASN A 59 15.82 -9.78 11.81
CA ASN A 59 16.33 -10.06 13.15
C ASN A 59 15.64 -9.19 14.21
N TYR A 60 15.36 -7.91 13.89
CA TYR A 60 14.58 -7.05 14.76
C TYR A 60 13.17 -7.61 15.02
N CYS A 61 12.48 -8.05 13.97
CA CYS A 61 11.14 -8.62 14.07
C CYS A 61 11.12 -9.90 14.92
N ASN A 62 12.04 -10.83 14.67
CA ASN A 62 12.14 -12.06 15.45
C ASN A 62 12.40 -11.79 16.94
N LYS A 63 13.31 -10.87 17.25
CA LYS A 63 13.60 -10.48 18.64
C LYS A 63 12.38 -9.88 19.35
N ASN A 64 11.46 -9.27 18.59
CA ASN A 64 10.26 -8.61 19.12
C ASN A 64 8.99 -9.46 18.94
N LEU A 65 9.11 -10.74 18.55
CA LEU A 65 7.98 -11.65 18.33
C LEU A 65 6.98 -11.13 17.28
N ILE A 66 7.47 -10.43 16.26
CA ILE A 66 6.69 -9.94 15.11
C ILE A 66 6.83 -10.95 13.98
N ASN A 67 5.73 -11.42 13.40
CA ASN A 67 5.79 -12.31 12.25
C ASN A 67 6.47 -11.61 11.08
N VAL A 68 7.46 -12.26 10.50
CA VAL A 68 8.27 -11.69 9.42
C VAL A 68 8.59 -12.73 8.36
N LEU A 69 8.60 -12.31 7.11
CA LEU A 69 8.96 -13.12 5.94
C LEU A 69 10.15 -12.49 5.24
N MET A 70 11.15 -13.31 4.94
CA MET A 70 12.21 -12.92 4.01
C MET A 70 11.69 -13.03 2.57
N THR A 71 11.90 -11.98 1.81
CA THR A 71 11.56 -11.91 0.38
C THR A 71 12.81 -11.54 -0.41
N PRO A 72 12.87 -11.83 -1.70
CA PRO A 72 13.91 -11.28 -2.56
C PRO A 72 13.81 -9.75 -2.64
N GLU A 73 14.81 -9.11 -3.25
CA GLU A 73 14.70 -7.72 -3.67
C GLU A 73 13.51 -7.55 -4.62
N CYS A 74 12.76 -6.46 -4.46
CA CYS A 74 11.54 -6.20 -5.21
C CYS A 74 11.52 -4.76 -5.73
N LEU A 75 10.91 -4.57 -6.91
CA LEU A 75 10.78 -3.24 -7.53
C LEU A 75 9.93 -2.30 -6.69
N THR A 76 8.82 -2.80 -6.14
CA THR A 76 7.84 -2.01 -5.38
C THR A 76 7.39 -2.73 -4.11
N GLY A 77 6.63 -2.01 -3.26
CA GLY A 77 5.97 -2.60 -2.09
C GLY A 77 4.95 -3.68 -2.48
N SER A 78 4.20 -3.48 -3.57
CA SER A 78 3.22 -4.45 -4.06
C SER A 78 3.88 -5.71 -4.63
N ASP A 79 5.03 -5.60 -5.31
CA ASP A 79 5.81 -6.77 -5.71
C ASP A 79 6.27 -7.60 -4.49
N ARG A 80 6.65 -6.93 -3.39
CA ARG A 80 7.02 -7.60 -2.14
C ARG A 80 5.82 -8.28 -1.47
N VAL A 81 4.64 -7.68 -1.52
CA VAL A 81 3.40 -8.32 -1.05
C VAL A 81 3.12 -9.60 -1.85
N TYR A 82 3.34 -9.57 -3.17
CA TYR A 82 3.23 -10.77 -3.99
C TYR A 82 4.21 -11.86 -3.55
N GLN A 83 5.50 -11.55 -3.36
CA GLN A 83 6.49 -12.53 -2.89
C GLN A 83 6.08 -13.13 -1.53
N ALA A 84 5.58 -12.32 -0.60
CA ALA A 84 5.03 -12.81 0.67
C ALA A 84 3.80 -13.71 0.47
N SER A 85 2.95 -13.41 -0.53
CA SER A 85 1.74 -14.18 -0.83
C SER A 85 2.00 -15.61 -1.30
N LEU A 86 3.19 -15.87 -1.84
CA LEU A 86 3.61 -17.22 -2.25
C LEU A 86 3.89 -18.14 -1.04
N LEU A 87 4.15 -17.55 0.13
CA LEU A 87 4.48 -18.27 1.36
C LEU A 87 3.26 -18.41 2.29
N LEU A 88 2.12 -17.82 1.93
CA LEU A 88 0.95 -17.70 2.80
C LEU A 88 -0.33 -18.16 2.09
N GLU A 89 -1.28 -18.63 2.89
CA GLU A 89 -2.61 -19.01 2.43
C GLU A 89 -3.63 -17.92 2.80
N ALA A 90 -4.08 -17.16 1.80
CA ALA A 90 -5.16 -16.18 1.90
C ALA A 90 -5.79 -15.96 0.52
N ASP A 91 -7.03 -15.42 0.52
CA ASP A 91 -7.75 -15.02 -0.70
C ASP A 91 -7.43 -13.57 -1.08
N VAL A 92 -7.19 -12.73 -0.05
CA VAL A 92 -6.89 -11.30 -0.21
C VAL A 92 -5.72 -10.91 0.68
N PHE A 93 -4.76 -10.19 0.12
CA PHE A 93 -3.65 -9.59 0.83
C PHE A 93 -3.84 -8.08 0.98
N ILE A 94 -3.84 -7.61 2.22
CA ILE A 94 -3.91 -6.18 2.52
C ILE A 94 -2.48 -5.66 2.62
N ASN A 95 -2.11 -4.76 1.73
CA ASN A 95 -0.83 -4.04 1.79
C ASN A 95 -1.01 -2.79 2.66
N VAL A 96 -0.24 -2.68 3.71
CA VAL A 96 -0.12 -1.47 4.53
C VAL A 96 1.34 -1.04 4.50
N GLN A 97 1.63 0.11 3.92
CA GLN A 97 3.00 0.57 3.75
C GLN A 97 3.70 0.79 5.11
N GLY A 98 4.93 0.24 5.23
CA GLY A 98 5.69 0.26 6.49
C GLY A 98 6.16 1.64 6.96
N ASP A 99 5.93 2.67 6.16
CA ASP A 99 6.26 4.06 6.44
C ASP A 99 5.03 4.97 6.74
N GLU A 100 3.90 4.34 7.08
CA GLU A 100 2.65 5.03 7.46
C GLU A 100 2.36 4.89 8.98
N PRO A 101 3.21 5.45 9.88
CA PRO A 101 3.10 5.22 11.33
C PRO A 101 1.84 5.83 11.96
N LEU A 102 1.15 6.73 11.26
CA LEU A 102 -0.08 7.38 11.71
C LEU A 102 -1.35 6.73 11.13
N ILE A 103 -1.21 5.62 10.42
CA ILE A 103 -2.34 4.92 9.82
C ILE A 103 -3.39 4.55 10.88
N SER A 104 -4.67 4.67 10.50
CA SER A 104 -5.77 4.33 11.41
C SER A 104 -6.22 2.87 11.21
N PRO A 105 -6.39 2.09 12.28
CA PRO A 105 -7.02 0.77 12.19
C PRO A 105 -8.41 0.79 11.53
N LYS A 106 -9.15 1.90 11.66
CA LYS A 106 -10.46 2.08 11.02
C LYS A 106 -10.33 2.13 9.49
N ASP A 107 -9.28 2.76 8.97
CA ASP A 107 -9.06 2.86 7.53
C ASP A 107 -8.71 1.49 6.94
N ILE A 108 -7.87 0.71 7.63
CA ILE A 108 -7.56 -0.68 7.25
C ILE A 108 -8.84 -1.53 7.25
N THR A 109 -9.67 -1.41 8.30
CA THR A 109 -10.96 -2.11 8.40
C THR A 109 -11.90 -1.72 7.25
N SER A 110 -11.92 -0.45 6.86
CA SER A 110 -12.73 0.04 5.74
C SER A 110 -12.30 -0.59 4.43
N VAL A 111 -11.01 -0.67 4.14
CA VAL A 111 -10.47 -1.33 2.93
C VAL A 111 -10.86 -2.82 2.90
N ILE A 112 -10.73 -3.53 4.02
CA ILE A 112 -11.16 -4.93 4.13
C ILE A 112 -12.67 -5.07 3.84
N ASN A 113 -13.49 -4.19 4.39
CA ASN A 113 -14.95 -4.25 4.17
C ASN A 113 -15.34 -3.92 2.73
N TYR A 114 -14.67 -2.96 2.10
CA TYR A 114 -14.86 -2.68 0.66
C TYR A 114 -14.49 -3.90 -0.20
N SER A 115 -13.37 -4.55 0.08
CA SER A 115 -12.94 -5.72 -0.68
C SER A 115 -13.90 -6.90 -0.57
N LYS A 116 -14.58 -7.08 0.57
CA LYS A 116 -15.64 -8.09 0.73
C LYS A 116 -16.83 -7.88 -0.21
N ASN A 117 -17.15 -6.61 -0.49
CA ASN A 117 -18.26 -6.23 -1.35
C ASN A 117 -17.90 -6.09 -2.83
N SER A 118 -16.60 -6.19 -3.14
CA SER A 118 -16.06 -6.03 -4.50
C SER A 118 -15.10 -7.18 -4.83
N PRO A 119 -15.61 -8.43 -4.92
CA PRO A 119 -14.77 -9.60 -5.13
C PRO A 119 -14.01 -9.50 -6.45
N GLY A 120 -12.70 -9.74 -6.40
CA GLY A 120 -11.81 -9.68 -7.56
C GLY A 120 -11.25 -8.30 -7.89
N ALA A 121 -11.83 -7.21 -7.37
CA ALA A 121 -11.33 -5.85 -7.58
C ALA A 121 -10.15 -5.53 -6.66
N VAL A 122 -9.20 -4.75 -7.17
CA VAL A 122 -8.16 -4.09 -6.37
C VAL A 122 -8.78 -2.89 -5.67
N ILE A 123 -8.60 -2.79 -4.36
CA ILE A 123 -9.09 -1.65 -3.58
C ILE A 123 -7.89 -0.79 -3.17
N ASN A 124 -7.98 0.50 -3.42
CA ASN A 124 -7.04 1.50 -2.91
C ASN A 124 -7.79 2.54 -2.06
N ALA A 125 -7.25 2.84 -0.89
CA ALA A 125 -7.82 3.88 -0.04
C ALA A 125 -7.51 5.28 -0.57
N MET A 126 -8.45 6.20 -0.38
CA MET A 126 -8.26 7.62 -0.68
C MET A 126 -8.90 8.49 0.41
N CYS A 127 -8.44 9.73 0.52
CA CYS A 127 -9.08 10.71 1.41
C CYS A 127 -9.15 12.09 0.74
N PRO A 128 -10.12 12.96 1.16
CA PRO A 128 -10.24 14.30 0.62
C PRO A 128 -8.98 15.13 0.88
N ILE A 129 -8.59 15.93 -0.09
CA ILE A 129 -7.56 16.98 0.05
C ILE A 129 -8.25 18.24 0.60
N LYS A 130 -7.72 18.79 1.68
CA LYS A 130 -8.26 19.99 2.32
C LYS A 130 -7.43 21.24 2.01
N GLU A 131 -6.12 21.07 1.87
CA GLU A 131 -5.18 22.15 1.75
C GLU A 131 -4.69 22.28 0.29
N LEU A 132 -4.59 23.50 -0.21
CA LEU A 132 -4.10 23.79 -1.56
C LEU A 132 -2.66 23.31 -1.75
N GLU A 133 -1.84 23.43 -0.71
CA GLU A 133 -0.45 22.96 -0.71
C GLU A 133 -0.35 21.44 -1.00
N ASP A 134 -1.20 20.62 -0.38
CA ASP A 134 -1.29 19.18 -0.67
C ASP A 134 -1.73 18.92 -2.13
N PHE A 135 -2.67 19.74 -2.64
CA PHE A 135 -3.17 19.61 -4.00
C PHE A 135 -2.11 19.93 -5.05
N GLU A 136 -1.27 20.92 -4.82
CA GLU A 136 -0.20 21.34 -5.73
C GLU A 136 1.07 20.50 -5.58
N SER A 137 1.25 19.83 -4.44
CA SER A 137 2.46 19.05 -4.15
C SER A 137 2.57 17.80 -5.02
N SER A 138 3.69 17.66 -5.72
CA SER A 138 4.03 16.43 -6.45
C SER A 138 4.35 15.23 -5.53
N ALA A 139 4.58 15.48 -4.24
CA ALA A 139 4.77 14.40 -3.26
C ALA A 139 3.46 13.70 -2.87
N VAL A 140 2.32 14.34 -3.16
CA VAL A 140 0.96 13.85 -2.85
C VAL A 140 0.29 13.38 -4.14
N PRO A 141 0.15 12.06 -4.39
CA PRO A 141 -0.59 11.56 -5.54
C PRO A 141 -2.08 11.88 -5.42
N LYS A 142 -2.63 12.53 -6.45
CA LYS A 142 -4.06 12.81 -6.56
C LYS A 142 -4.78 11.65 -7.22
N VAL A 143 -6.02 11.42 -6.79
CA VAL A 143 -6.87 10.29 -7.21
C VAL A 143 -8.09 10.85 -7.91
N VAL A 144 -8.39 10.37 -9.11
CA VAL A 144 -9.62 10.69 -9.85
C VAL A 144 -10.41 9.42 -10.03
N VAL A 145 -11.68 9.46 -9.62
CA VAL A 145 -12.61 8.33 -9.70
C VAL A 145 -13.86 8.71 -10.49
N ASN A 146 -14.56 7.71 -11.00
CA ASN A 146 -15.87 7.88 -11.59
C ASN A 146 -16.98 7.95 -10.50
N ILE A 147 -18.24 8.06 -10.91
CA ILE A 147 -19.41 8.14 -10.02
C ILE A 147 -19.63 6.86 -9.20
N ASN A 148 -19.00 5.74 -9.56
CA ASN A 148 -19.06 4.47 -8.84
C ASN A 148 -17.85 4.25 -7.90
N ASN A 149 -16.97 5.26 -7.80
CA ASN A 149 -15.66 5.19 -7.12
C ASN A 149 -14.65 4.24 -7.78
N ASP A 150 -14.82 3.89 -9.07
CA ASP A 150 -13.76 3.18 -9.79
C ASP A 150 -12.67 4.15 -10.19
N LEU A 151 -11.42 3.72 -10.04
CA LEU A 151 -10.26 4.54 -10.35
C LEU A 151 -10.20 4.85 -11.86
N LEU A 152 -10.18 6.14 -12.20
CA LEU A 152 -9.93 6.61 -13.57
C LEU A 152 -8.46 6.89 -13.79
N TYR A 153 -7.80 7.56 -12.85
CA TYR A 153 -6.37 7.87 -12.92
C TYR A 153 -5.83 8.35 -11.57
N MET A 154 -4.51 8.20 -11.40
CA MET A 154 -3.74 8.86 -10.34
C MET A 154 -2.61 9.66 -10.95
N SER A 155 -2.31 10.83 -10.37
CA SER A 155 -1.20 11.66 -10.84
C SER A 155 -0.57 12.47 -9.71
N ARG A 156 0.71 12.77 -9.87
CA ARG A 156 1.41 13.75 -9.05
C ARG A 156 1.05 15.18 -9.42
N SER A 157 0.52 15.39 -10.63
CA SER A 157 -0.03 16.69 -11.06
C SER A 157 -1.32 17.03 -10.31
N PRO A 158 -1.67 18.32 -10.15
CA PRO A 158 -2.93 18.73 -9.52
C PRO A 158 -4.12 18.39 -10.42
N ILE A 159 -4.80 17.28 -10.16
CA ILE A 159 -5.99 16.79 -10.85
C ILE A 159 -7.11 16.42 -9.86
N PRO A 160 -8.41 16.57 -10.24
CA PRO A 160 -8.89 17.31 -11.41
C PRO A 160 -8.73 18.84 -11.23
N LEU A 161 -8.53 19.55 -12.32
CA LEU A 161 -8.35 21.01 -12.30
C LEU A 161 -9.44 21.70 -13.13
N THR A 162 -10.02 22.77 -12.60
CA THR A 162 -10.99 23.58 -13.36
C THR A 162 -10.30 24.32 -14.49
N LYS A 163 -11.09 24.78 -15.47
CA LYS A 163 -10.59 25.63 -16.55
C LYS A 163 -9.90 26.91 -16.03
N ASN A 164 -10.32 27.43 -14.88
CA ASN A 164 -9.76 28.61 -14.23
C ASN A 164 -8.58 28.26 -13.28
N LYS A 165 -8.08 27.03 -13.31
CA LYS A 165 -6.97 26.54 -12.49
C LYS A 165 -7.22 26.68 -10.99
N THR A 166 -8.46 26.48 -10.54
CA THR A 166 -8.82 26.48 -9.13
C THR A 166 -8.99 25.04 -8.65
N MET A 167 -8.58 24.78 -7.42
CA MET A 167 -8.85 23.53 -6.72
C MET A 167 -10.36 23.35 -6.55
N VAL A 168 -10.83 22.15 -6.78
CA VAL A 168 -12.19 21.68 -6.48
C VAL A 168 -12.10 20.52 -5.49
N GLU A 169 -13.20 19.81 -5.27
CA GLU A 169 -13.16 18.56 -4.53
C GLU A 169 -12.15 17.60 -5.19
N ALA A 170 -11.11 17.27 -4.45
CA ALA A 170 -10.02 16.41 -4.88
C ALA A 170 -9.67 15.40 -3.80
N TYR A 171 -9.11 14.27 -4.20
CA TYR A 171 -8.71 13.19 -3.31
C TYR A 171 -7.24 12.90 -3.47
N LYS A 172 -6.61 12.47 -2.37
CA LYS A 172 -5.24 11.93 -2.36
C LYS A 172 -5.24 10.46 -2.00
N GLN A 173 -4.25 9.76 -2.53
CA GLN A 173 -3.99 8.36 -2.22
C GLN A 173 -3.66 8.17 -0.74
N VAL A 174 -4.22 7.13 -0.16
CA VAL A 174 -3.76 6.56 1.13
C VAL A 174 -3.19 5.18 0.82
N CYS A 175 -1.97 4.93 1.28
CA CYS A 175 -1.21 3.73 0.92
C CYS A 175 -1.66 2.49 1.68
N ILE A 176 -2.95 2.16 1.56
CA ILE A 176 -3.57 0.90 1.97
C ILE A 176 -4.26 0.30 0.76
N TYR A 177 -3.95 -0.95 0.46
CA TYR A 177 -4.50 -1.65 -0.69
C TYR A 177 -5.05 -3.01 -0.27
N ALA A 178 -6.11 -3.47 -0.94
CA ALA A 178 -6.52 -4.87 -0.88
C ALA A 178 -6.31 -5.51 -2.25
N PHE A 179 -5.51 -6.55 -2.28
CA PHE A 179 -5.16 -7.29 -3.48
C PHE A 179 -5.76 -8.69 -3.43
N PRO A 180 -6.75 -9.03 -4.28
CA PRO A 180 -7.11 -10.42 -4.52
C PRO A 180 -5.89 -11.19 -5.03
N LYS A 181 -5.68 -12.42 -4.53
CA LYS A 181 -4.46 -13.21 -4.82
C LYS A 181 -4.18 -13.35 -6.31
N GLU A 182 -5.20 -13.65 -7.11
CA GLU A 182 -5.04 -13.86 -8.55
C GLU A 182 -4.72 -12.54 -9.29
N THR A 183 -5.31 -11.43 -8.87
CA THR A 183 -5.04 -10.10 -9.44
C THR A 183 -3.63 -9.63 -9.08
N LEU A 184 -3.20 -9.87 -7.84
CA LEU A 184 -1.83 -9.58 -7.41
C LEU A 184 -0.79 -10.42 -8.17
N LYS A 185 -1.12 -11.67 -8.49
CA LYS A 185 -0.27 -12.51 -9.34
C LYS A 185 -0.11 -11.93 -10.75
N GLN A 186 -1.19 -11.42 -11.34
CA GLN A 186 -1.11 -10.77 -12.67
C GLN A 186 -0.21 -9.53 -12.62
N PHE A 187 -0.33 -8.70 -11.58
CA PHE A 187 0.55 -7.54 -11.35
C PHE A 187 2.03 -7.92 -11.38
N ALA A 188 2.39 -9.01 -10.71
CA ALA A 188 3.77 -9.45 -10.55
C ALA A 188 4.34 -10.24 -11.74
N LEU A 189 3.54 -10.52 -12.79
CA LEU A 189 4.04 -11.07 -14.06
C LEU A 189 4.81 -10.04 -14.90
N GLN A 190 4.76 -8.77 -14.51
CA GLN A 190 5.54 -7.71 -15.14
C GLN A 190 6.91 -7.60 -14.49
N ASP A 191 7.96 -7.96 -15.21
CA ASP A 191 9.36 -7.90 -14.73
C ASP A 191 9.88 -6.46 -14.59
N LEU A 192 9.20 -5.48 -15.19
CA LEU A 192 9.56 -4.07 -15.18
C LEU A 192 8.32 -3.21 -14.84
N LYS A 193 8.58 -2.01 -14.34
CA LYS A 193 7.52 -1.00 -14.19
C LYS A 193 6.88 -0.70 -15.54
N THR A 194 5.55 -0.58 -15.55
CA THR A 194 4.80 -0.17 -16.73
C THR A 194 5.01 1.32 -17.03
N PRO A 195 4.65 1.82 -18.23
CA PRO A 195 4.92 3.21 -18.63
C PRO A 195 4.32 4.24 -17.66
N LEU A 196 3.05 4.15 -17.29
CA LEU A 196 2.41 5.11 -16.38
C LEU A 196 2.98 4.99 -14.97
N GLU A 197 3.20 3.77 -14.48
CA GLU A 197 3.85 3.52 -13.20
C GLU A 197 5.24 4.16 -13.14
N SER A 198 6.03 4.05 -14.21
CA SER A 198 7.38 4.63 -14.28
C SER A 198 7.38 6.16 -14.31
N ILE A 199 6.42 6.75 -15.04
CA ILE A 199 6.31 8.21 -15.20
C ILE A 199 5.87 8.87 -13.90
N GLU A 200 4.79 8.35 -13.30
CA GLU A 200 4.19 8.93 -12.09
C GLU A 200 4.84 8.42 -10.80
N ASP A 201 5.63 7.32 -10.88
CA ASP A 201 6.16 6.60 -9.70
C ASP A 201 5.05 6.25 -8.70
N ILE A 202 3.94 5.70 -9.22
CA ILE A 202 2.75 5.25 -8.49
C ILE A 202 2.46 3.80 -8.90
N GLU A 203 2.73 2.85 -8.00
CA GLU A 203 2.68 1.41 -8.32
C GLU A 203 1.27 0.91 -8.74
N ILE A 204 0.19 1.53 -8.25
CA ILE A 204 -1.18 1.14 -8.59
C ILE A 204 -1.52 1.39 -10.07
N LEU A 205 -0.83 2.33 -10.72
CA LEU A 205 -1.02 2.58 -12.15
C LEU A 205 -0.66 1.39 -13.04
N ARG A 206 0.15 0.44 -12.54
CA ARG A 206 0.43 -0.82 -13.26
C ARG A 206 -0.86 -1.58 -13.56
N PHE A 207 -1.82 -1.63 -12.63
CA PHE A 207 -3.10 -2.29 -12.88
C PHE A 207 -3.88 -1.61 -14.01
N LEU A 208 -3.91 -0.25 -14.04
CA LEU A 208 -4.58 0.49 -15.11
C LEU A 208 -3.91 0.26 -16.47
N ASP A 209 -2.57 0.30 -16.53
CA ASP A 209 -1.81 0.01 -17.75
C ASP A 209 -2.10 -1.42 -18.28
N MET A 210 -2.41 -2.36 -17.39
CA MET A 210 -2.76 -3.74 -17.73
C MET A 210 -4.26 -3.91 -18.04
N GLY A 211 -5.08 -2.87 -17.94
CA GLY A 211 -6.54 -2.95 -18.12
C GLY A 211 -7.25 -3.70 -16.99
N ILE A 212 -6.67 -3.74 -15.81
CA ILE A 212 -7.26 -4.35 -14.61
C ILE A 212 -7.92 -3.24 -13.78
N PRO A 213 -9.23 -3.33 -13.52
CA PRO A 213 -9.98 -2.32 -12.78
C PRO A 213 -9.69 -2.34 -11.26
#